data_66cdcf5b94786ff20ae3f3dbc5206544
#
_entry.id   66cdcf5b94786ff20ae3f3dbc5206544
#
_cell.length_a   1.000
_cell.length_b   1.000
_cell.length_c   1.000
_cell.angle_alpha   90.00
_cell.angle_beta   90.00
_cell.angle_gamma   90.00
#
_symmetry.space_group_name_H-M   'P 1'
#
loop_
_entity.id
_entity.type
_entity.pdbx_description
1 polymer ?
#
loop_
_entity_poly.entity_id
_entity_poly.type
_entity_poly.pdbx_seq_one_letter_code
_entity_poly.pdbx_strand_id
1 'polypeptide(L)'
;GVMPVGIPPLGGPLGRSRMRISASGYVNWQRCPRKWFIGSKIGLRGPVNPRMVMGIVVEDALVGLMMESPLGNHIPNYSRWAAWHDDGDQALEPSPEINSLDELSTWIHSKVDSAVDKLCEIGQKNWDDTPYRTVDYSWSDLDPSELANMIKGGLELFLEEVEQCYTAKGGPMFSHWRSEGDPHRTPAPRWDDRPCFPIPSKVKGLSLRKSREDEKISPLKGTGDISWAEAWEVARPWMKDPRVWQSQRLYHPAGWAAGEMDLALRWRGKTTIIDIKASDGTSKYAEGLQHQLAFYRFLWEVTRTADEVGDTALVESCQGWYLKGPIRKEFEVMNEVEVEQLGKELHTIWQAMTSADSRPDTWPQCTCGECNDFAESEDDGHIIIHGNEVQIPPRWHGLSLEEIIDRLSPRQPATPLKDIQSRINVVGRLGGKWGPLSNHFGELVHGAVLQSGGQSHAILEEMTTGAFANLRVTADGDYLFRNVAPGLWRSKTRLYLDGRSEIVAAADIAEDEPTTRLGLIQTRANVDALVVGRSKRSGQRVDGKPWTMVTAHLWDGERVIEIAAFGRSIVSTLAGLFVGDRVLISSAELGWRAGLPQLRVNPRITRMEVTPTDWEAQDGYPSQNL
;
A
#
# COMPACT_ATOMS: atom_id res chain seq x y z
N GLY A 1 27.80 -4.73 -12.39
CA GLY A 1 27.99 -5.15 -11.01
C GLY A 1 26.83 -6.01 -10.58
N VAL A 2 27.10 -7.05 -9.85
CA VAL A 2 26.06 -7.93 -9.28
C VAL A 2 25.26 -7.07 -8.29
N MET A 3 23.97 -6.93 -8.52
CA MET A 3 23.10 -6.25 -7.57
C MET A 3 22.97 -7.07 -6.30
N PRO A 4 22.86 -6.44 -5.13
CA PRO A 4 22.70 -7.18 -3.89
C PRO A 4 21.48 -8.08 -3.94
N VAL A 5 21.66 -9.29 -3.47
CA VAL A 5 20.59 -10.30 -3.36
C VAL A 5 19.38 -9.70 -2.64
N GLY A 6 18.21 -9.88 -3.21
CA GLY A 6 16.94 -9.44 -2.62
C GLY A 6 16.45 -8.05 -3.02
N ILE A 7 17.22 -7.25 -3.76
CA ILE A 7 16.73 -5.99 -4.32
C ILE A 7 16.18 -6.24 -5.71
N PRO A 8 14.92 -5.91 -5.99
CA PRO A 8 14.42 -5.90 -7.35
C PRO A 8 15.23 -4.92 -8.21
N PRO A 9 15.51 -5.24 -9.47
CA PRO A 9 16.25 -4.33 -10.34
C PRO A 9 15.61 -2.95 -10.38
N LEU A 10 16.42 -1.93 -10.21
CA LEU A 10 15.99 -0.55 -10.41
C LEU A 10 15.60 -0.36 -11.89
N GLY A 11 14.43 0.19 -12.13
CA GLY A 11 13.90 0.33 -13.49
C GLY A 11 13.19 -0.90 -14.04
N GLY A 12 13.09 -1.97 -13.25
CA GLY A 12 12.12 -3.01 -13.48
C GLY A 12 10.69 -2.48 -13.39
N PRO A 13 9.71 -3.29 -13.72
CA PRO A 13 8.32 -2.85 -13.62
C PRO A 13 8.05 -2.34 -12.22
N LEU A 14 7.45 -1.16 -12.20
CA LEU A 14 7.20 -0.38 -11.02
C LEU A 14 6.80 -1.22 -9.81
N GLY A 15 7.71 -1.22 -8.85
CA GLY A 15 7.32 -1.43 -7.48
C GLY A 15 6.66 -2.75 -7.19
N ARG A 16 7.30 -3.85 -7.52
CA ARG A 16 7.07 -5.04 -6.75
C ARG A 16 7.53 -4.76 -5.33
N SER A 17 6.65 -4.25 -4.50
CA SER A 17 6.93 -4.12 -3.08
C SER A 17 6.71 -5.47 -2.42
N ARG A 18 7.75 -6.02 -1.85
CA ARG A 18 7.57 -7.09 -0.86
C ARG A 18 6.75 -6.53 0.29
N MET A 19 5.78 -7.29 0.76
CA MET A 19 5.05 -6.93 1.95
C MET A 19 6.02 -6.85 3.14
N ARG A 20 5.86 -5.83 3.96
CA ARG A 20 6.60 -5.64 5.21
C ARG A 20 5.61 -5.53 6.35
N ILE A 21 5.97 -6.10 7.50
CA ILE A 21 5.18 -5.84 8.70
C ILE A 21 5.46 -4.42 9.19
N SER A 22 4.41 -3.72 9.56
CA SER A 22 4.46 -2.37 10.15
C SER A 22 3.96 -2.39 11.60
N ALA A 23 4.22 -1.31 12.33
CA ALA A 23 3.70 -1.18 13.70
C ALA A 23 2.17 -1.28 13.76
N SER A 24 1.47 -0.59 12.89
CA SER A 24 0.00 -0.69 12.80
C SER A 24 -0.46 -2.08 12.35
N GLY A 25 0.25 -2.71 11.44
CA GLY A 25 -0.01 -4.08 11.02
C GLY A 25 0.13 -5.05 12.19
N TYR A 26 1.17 -4.92 12.99
CA TYR A 26 1.37 -5.72 14.19
C TYR A 26 0.25 -5.52 15.22
N VAL A 27 -0.11 -4.27 15.52
CA VAL A 27 -1.22 -3.96 16.45
C VAL A 27 -2.54 -4.55 15.96
N ASN A 28 -2.85 -4.42 14.68
CA ASN A 28 -4.07 -4.98 14.10
C ASN A 28 -4.09 -6.51 14.11
N TRP A 29 -2.95 -7.14 13.86
CA TRP A 29 -2.80 -8.58 13.96
C TRP A 29 -3.03 -9.08 15.39
N GLN A 30 -2.51 -8.39 16.40
CA GLN A 30 -2.73 -8.73 17.81
C GLN A 30 -4.21 -8.64 18.19
N ARG A 31 -4.96 -7.72 17.60
CA ARG A 31 -6.42 -7.62 17.81
C ARG A 31 -7.18 -8.78 17.18
N CYS A 32 -6.96 -9.02 15.90
CA CYS A 32 -7.52 -10.16 15.17
C CYS A 32 -6.78 -10.34 13.83
N PRO A 33 -6.10 -11.47 13.62
CA PRO A 33 -5.39 -11.73 12.37
C PRO A 33 -6.30 -11.69 11.13
N ARG A 34 -7.52 -12.22 11.22
CA ARG A 34 -8.51 -12.17 10.13
C ARG A 34 -8.94 -10.73 9.82
N LYS A 35 -9.13 -9.91 10.83
CA LYS A 35 -9.47 -8.49 10.67
C LYS A 35 -8.36 -7.71 9.98
N TRP A 36 -7.11 -7.99 10.34
CA TRP A 36 -5.95 -7.48 9.60
C TRP A 36 -6.00 -7.90 8.12
N PHE A 37 -6.26 -9.17 7.84
CA PHE A 37 -6.31 -9.70 6.47
C PHE A 37 -7.39 -8.98 5.64
N ILE A 38 -8.59 -8.86 6.16
CA ILE A 38 -9.71 -8.17 5.50
C ILE A 38 -9.39 -6.69 5.26
N GLY A 39 -8.89 -5.99 6.27
CA GLY A 39 -8.64 -4.55 6.18
C GLY A 39 -7.39 -4.17 5.39
N SER A 40 -6.30 -4.90 5.57
CA SER A 40 -5.00 -4.54 5.01
C SER A 40 -4.68 -5.26 3.70
N LYS A 41 -4.99 -6.54 3.61
CA LYS A 41 -4.67 -7.32 2.41
C LYS A 41 -5.80 -7.29 1.37
N ILE A 42 -7.02 -7.41 1.79
CA ILE A 42 -8.20 -7.28 0.93
C ILE A 42 -8.49 -5.80 0.62
N GLY A 43 -8.32 -4.92 1.60
CA GLY A 43 -8.50 -3.47 1.45
C GLY A 43 -9.88 -2.95 1.83
N LEU A 44 -10.65 -3.69 2.62
CA LEU A 44 -11.92 -3.22 3.17
C LEU A 44 -11.67 -2.34 4.39
N ARG A 45 -11.82 -1.04 4.23
CA ARG A 45 -11.50 -0.04 5.26
C ARG A 45 -12.71 0.81 5.60
N GLY A 46 -12.80 1.22 6.87
CA GLY A 46 -13.78 2.19 7.31
C GLY A 46 -13.48 3.60 6.79
N PRO A 47 -14.47 4.50 6.87
CA PRO A 47 -14.31 5.87 6.42
C PRO A 47 -13.29 6.62 7.28
N VAL A 48 -12.57 7.53 6.65
CA VAL A 48 -11.66 8.44 7.34
C VAL A 48 -12.49 9.53 8.01
N ASN A 49 -12.24 9.76 9.30
CA ASN A 49 -12.82 10.89 10.01
C ASN A 49 -11.81 12.05 10.13
N PRO A 50 -12.27 13.28 10.36
CA PRO A 50 -11.38 14.43 10.40
C PRO A 50 -10.35 14.37 11.53
N ARG A 51 -10.60 13.64 12.62
CA ARG A 51 -9.62 13.47 13.71
C ARG A 51 -8.39 12.65 13.29
N MET A 52 -8.54 11.75 12.31
CA MET A 52 -7.41 11.02 11.74
C MET A 52 -6.50 11.96 10.94
N VAL A 53 -7.09 12.84 10.14
CA VAL A 53 -6.35 13.88 9.39
C VAL A 53 -5.73 14.88 10.36
N MET A 54 -6.46 15.29 11.37
CA MET A 54 -5.99 16.18 12.44
C MET A 54 -4.75 15.61 13.14
N GLY A 55 -4.73 14.34 13.49
CA GLY A 55 -3.59 13.70 14.14
C GLY A 55 -2.30 13.88 13.34
N ILE A 56 -2.36 13.69 12.02
CA ILE A 56 -1.21 13.82 11.13
C ILE A 56 -0.73 15.29 11.07
N VAL A 57 -1.65 16.23 10.89
CA VAL A 57 -1.25 17.63 10.70
C VAL A 57 -0.83 18.29 12.01
N VAL A 58 -1.40 17.91 13.15
CA VAL A 58 -0.96 18.36 14.48
C VAL A 58 0.45 17.86 14.77
N GLU A 59 0.74 16.60 14.49
CA GLU A 59 2.08 16.04 14.61
C GLU A 59 3.08 16.77 13.72
N ASP A 60 2.75 17.01 12.45
CA ASP A 60 3.60 17.75 11.53
C ASP A 60 3.87 19.18 12.03
N ALA A 61 2.86 19.86 12.58
CA ALA A 61 3.02 21.19 13.16
C ALA A 61 3.94 21.19 14.37
N LEU A 62 3.73 20.27 15.29
CA LEU A 62 4.55 20.14 16.49
C LEU A 62 6.01 19.84 16.12
N VAL A 63 6.25 18.90 15.22
CA VAL A 63 7.59 18.60 14.70
C VAL A 63 8.22 19.83 14.06
N GLY A 64 7.46 20.56 13.26
CA GLY A 64 7.92 21.79 12.64
C GLY A 64 8.35 22.86 13.64
N LEU A 65 7.58 23.05 14.71
CA LEU A 65 7.93 24.00 15.78
C LEU A 65 9.17 23.55 16.58
N MET A 66 9.32 22.25 16.84
CA MET A 66 10.52 21.71 17.47
C MET A 66 11.77 21.89 16.59
N MET A 67 11.63 22.01 15.28
CA MET A 67 12.72 22.25 14.34
C MET A 67 13.11 23.72 14.24
N GLU A 68 12.34 24.64 14.81
CA GLU A 68 12.76 26.02 14.96
C GLU A 68 14.03 26.12 15.79
N SER A 69 14.87 27.09 15.51
CA SER A 69 16.16 27.25 16.19
C SER A 69 16.29 28.60 16.87
N PRO A 70 16.44 28.61 18.21
CA PRO A 70 16.74 29.86 18.90
C PRO A 70 18.14 30.39 18.63
N LEU A 71 19.00 29.60 17.99
CA LEU A 71 20.33 30.00 17.53
C LEU A 71 20.33 30.58 16.09
N GLY A 72 19.17 30.73 15.47
CA GLY A 72 19.05 31.25 14.12
C GLY A 72 19.42 30.27 13.01
N ASN A 73 19.61 28.99 13.31
CA ASN A 73 19.84 27.95 12.32
C ASN A 73 18.50 27.55 11.72
N HIS A 74 18.13 28.18 10.65
CA HIS A 74 16.86 27.96 10.01
C HIS A 74 16.86 26.72 9.12
N ILE A 75 15.77 25.96 9.17
CA ILE A 75 15.56 24.81 8.29
C ILE A 75 14.97 25.32 6.98
N PRO A 76 15.61 25.03 5.84
CA PRO A 76 15.09 25.45 4.54
C PRO A 76 13.66 24.97 4.30
N ASN A 77 12.85 25.86 3.77
CA ASN A 77 11.43 25.64 3.55
C ASN A 77 11.16 25.03 2.16
N TYR A 78 11.38 23.72 1.98
CA TYR A 78 11.20 23.08 0.68
C TYR A 78 10.54 21.69 0.69
N SER A 79 9.76 21.41 1.74
CA SER A 79 9.09 20.10 1.90
C SER A 79 7.70 20.26 2.51
N ARG A 80 7.20 19.23 3.17
CA ARG A 80 5.95 19.32 3.95
C ARG A 80 5.98 20.45 4.97
N TRP A 81 7.14 20.68 5.58
CA TRP A 81 7.38 21.81 6.49
C TRP A 81 7.19 23.16 5.79
N ALA A 82 7.55 23.25 4.51
CA ALA A 82 7.37 24.46 3.73
C ALA A 82 5.94 25.00 3.73
N ALA A 83 4.95 24.13 3.87
CA ALA A 83 3.56 24.56 3.93
C ALA A 83 3.21 25.39 5.18
N TRP A 84 4.04 25.36 6.21
CA TRP A 84 3.88 26.14 7.45
C TRP A 84 4.45 27.54 7.37
N HIS A 85 5.22 27.84 6.33
CA HIS A 85 5.84 29.13 6.11
C HIS A 85 5.35 29.72 4.79
N ASP A 86 4.99 30.99 4.79
CA ASP A 86 4.40 31.63 3.62
C ASP A 86 5.40 31.88 2.50
N ASP A 87 6.69 32.02 2.83
CA ASP A 87 7.75 32.36 1.89
C ASP A 87 8.86 31.30 1.88
N GLY A 88 9.20 30.79 0.69
CA GLY A 88 10.25 29.80 0.49
C GLY A 88 11.66 30.25 0.91
N ASP A 89 11.91 31.55 0.91
CA ASP A 89 13.16 32.19 1.32
C ASP A 89 12.90 33.16 2.48
N GLN A 90 12.55 32.65 3.64
CA GLN A 90 12.50 33.50 4.83
C GLN A 90 13.92 33.96 5.18
N ALA A 91 14.08 35.24 5.30
CA ALA A 91 15.25 35.80 5.94
C ALA A 91 15.36 35.21 7.36
N LEU A 92 16.57 34.74 7.70
CA LEU A 92 16.83 34.24 9.05
C LEU A 92 16.42 35.32 10.05
N GLU A 93 15.43 35.03 10.92
CA GLU A 93 15.12 35.90 12.03
C GLU A 93 16.34 36.07 12.91
N PRO A 94 16.58 37.25 13.48
CA PRO A 94 17.64 37.40 14.47
C PRO A 94 17.44 36.40 15.60
N SER A 95 18.53 35.77 16.04
CA SER A 95 18.48 34.91 17.20
C SER A 95 17.95 35.65 18.40
N PRO A 96 16.88 35.18 19.07
CA PRO A 96 16.39 35.83 20.27
C PRO A 96 17.44 35.71 21.39
N GLU A 97 17.50 36.68 22.26
CA GLU A 97 18.27 36.59 23.50
C GLU A 97 17.45 35.78 24.51
N ILE A 98 17.88 34.57 24.82
CA ILE A 98 17.18 33.64 25.71
C ILE A 98 18.08 33.30 26.89
N ASN A 99 17.65 33.73 28.08
CA ASN A 99 18.39 33.57 29.35
C ASN A 99 17.64 32.70 30.37
N SER A 100 16.44 32.24 30.04
CA SER A 100 15.61 31.46 30.95
C SER A 100 14.70 30.51 30.18
N LEU A 101 14.18 29.51 30.88
CA LEU A 101 13.14 28.61 30.34
C LEU A 101 11.87 29.39 29.98
N ASP A 102 11.49 30.38 30.78
CA ASP A 102 10.31 31.19 30.53
C ASP A 102 10.44 31.99 29.23
N GLU A 103 11.61 32.58 28.97
CA GLU A 103 11.88 33.29 27.72
C GLU A 103 11.86 32.32 26.51
N LEU A 104 12.42 31.12 26.66
CA LEU A 104 12.38 30.08 25.63
C LEU A 104 10.95 29.64 25.36
N SER A 105 10.16 29.42 26.41
CA SER A 105 8.74 29.08 26.32
C SER A 105 7.94 30.18 25.62
N THR A 106 8.13 31.42 26.01
CA THR A 106 7.46 32.57 25.39
C THR A 106 7.80 32.69 23.92
N TRP A 107 9.07 32.50 23.57
CA TRP A 107 9.53 32.53 22.18
C TRP A 107 8.82 31.50 21.32
N ILE A 108 8.81 30.24 21.73
CA ILE A 108 8.21 29.19 20.89
C ILE A 108 6.69 29.27 20.87
N HIS A 109 6.05 29.64 21.98
CA HIS A 109 4.61 29.80 22.04
C HIS A 109 4.11 30.97 21.18
N SER A 110 4.94 32.00 20.95
CA SER A 110 4.60 33.10 20.04
C SER A 110 4.39 32.64 18.58
N LYS A 111 4.88 31.46 18.22
CA LYS A 111 4.76 30.89 16.87
C LYS A 111 3.56 29.96 16.72
N VAL A 112 2.85 29.64 17.80
CA VAL A 112 1.77 28.64 17.78
C VAL A 112 0.57 29.11 16.98
N ASP A 113 0.15 30.37 17.12
CA ASP A 113 -1.06 30.87 16.43
C ASP A 113 -0.90 30.82 14.91
N SER A 114 0.26 31.23 14.39
CA SER A 114 0.58 31.12 12.96
C SER A 114 0.62 29.65 12.50
N ALA A 115 1.16 28.74 13.31
CA ALA A 115 1.17 27.31 13.02
C ALA A 115 -0.25 26.73 12.99
N VAL A 116 -1.15 27.18 13.89
CA VAL A 116 -2.56 26.73 13.91
C VAL A 116 -3.31 27.22 12.68
N ASP A 117 -3.11 28.46 12.26
CA ASP A 117 -3.74 29.00 11.05
C ASP A 117 -3.35 28.15 9.83
N LYS A 118 -2.08 27.85 9.67
CA LYS A 118 -1.59 26.96 8.61
C LYS A 118 -2.09 25.52 8.74
N LEU A 119 -2.17 25.04 9.98
CA LEU A 119 -2.76 23.72 10.26
C LEU A 119 -4.20 23.63 9.72
N CYS A 120 -5.01 24.65 9.98
CA CYS A 120 -6.39 24.66 9.53
C CYS A 120 -6.50 24.65 8.01
N GLU A 121 -5.67 25.42 7.30
CA GLU A 121 -5.62 25.42 5.84
C GLU A 121 -5.21 24.06 5.27
N ILE A 122 -4.12 23.49 5.77
CA ILE A 122 -3.58 22.20 5.32
C ILE A 122 -4.54 21.06 5.66
N GLY A 123 -5.11 21.10 6.85
CA GLY A 123 -6.08 20.11 7.30
C GLY A 123 -7.34 20.11 6.44
N GLN A 124 -7.88 21.29 6.12
CA GLN A 124 -9.02 21.41 5.22
C GLN A 124 -8.70 20.84 3.85
N LYS A 125 -7.55 21.20 3.28
CA LYS A 125 -7.13 20.68 1.98
C LYS A 125 -6.96 19.16 2.01
N ASN A 126 -6.27 18.62 3.01
CA ASN A 126 -6.08 17.18 3.15
C ASN A 126 -7.41 16.45 3.33
N TRP A 127 -8.34 17.06 4.07
CA TRP A 127 -9.69 16.54 4.23
C TRP A 127 -10.44 16.51 2.90
N ASP A 128 -10.41 17.59 2.14
CA ASP A 128 -11.06 17.68 0.84
C ASP A 128 -10.51 16.69 -0.19
N ASP A 129 -9.21 16.41 -0.13
CA ASP A 129 -8.53 15.46 -0.99
C ASP A 129 -8.71 13.99 -0.55
N THR A 130 -9.31 13.75 0.61
CA THR A 130 -9.52 12.39 1.13
C THR A 130 -10.68 11.71 0.39
N PRO A 131 -10.46 10.57 -0.28
CA PRO A 131 -11.45 9.99 -1.18
C PRO A 131 -12.62 9.30 -0.47
N TYR A 132 -12.41 8.80 0.75
CA TYR A 132 -13.44 8.12 1.53
C TYR A 132 -13.54 8.71 2.92
N ARG A 133 -14.49 9.62 3.09
CA ARG A 133 -14.72 10.39 4.31
C ARG A 133 -16.02 9.99 4.97
N THR A 134 -16.06 10.06 6.30
CA THR A 134 -17.34 9.97 7.02
C THR A 134 -18.25 11.14 6.64
N VAL A 135 -19.56 10.88 6.61
CA VAL A 135 -20.58 11.91 6.37
C VAL A 135 -21.00 12.63 7.67
N ASP A 136 -20.71 12.03 8.82
CA ASP A 136 -21.15 12.51 10.12
C ASP A 136 -20.36 13.73 10.62
N TYR A 137 -19.12 13.87 10.15
CA TYR A 137 -18.20 14.91 10.58
C TYR A 137 -17.43 15.51 9.41
N SER A 138 -17.09 16.77 9.51
CA SER A 138 -16.20 17.46 8.58
C SER A 138 -15.04 18.11 9.32
N TRP A 139 -14.06 18.63 8.58
CA TRP A 139 -12.93 19.34 9.16
C TRP A 139 -13.39 20.61 9.95
N SER A 140 -14.45 21.28 9.48
CA SER A 140 -15.00 22.47 10.12
C SER A 140 -15.67 22.21 11.47
N ASP A 141 -15.94 20.95 11.82
CA ASP A 141 -16.47 20.58 13.14
C ASP A 141 -15.38 20.50 14.21
N LEU A 142 -14.11 20.58 13.82
CA LEU A 142 -12.99 20.62 14.75
C LEU A 142 -12.81 22.03 15.31
N ASP A 143 -12.55 22.11 16.62
CA ASP A 143 -12.30 23.36 17.29
C ASP A 143 -10.82 23.79 17.13
N PRO A 144 -10.52 24.95 16.48
CA PRO A 144 -9.15 25.45 16.35
C PRO A 144 -8.45 25.67 17.71
N SER A 145 -9.19 25.99 18.77
CA SER A 145 -8.61 26.15 20.09
C SER A 145 -8.13 24.81 20.68
N GLU A 146 -8.80 23.71 20.38
CA GLU A 146 -8.36 22.36 20.74
C GLU A 146 -7.05 22.02 20.03
N LEU A 147 -6.93 22.36 18.75
CA LEU A 147 -5.70 22.17 17.98
C LEU A 147 -4.54 22.96 18.59
N ALA A 148 -4.76 24.24 18.90
CA ALA A 148 -3.76 25.09 19.55
C ALA A 148 -3.33 24.51 20.90
N ASN A 149 -4.26 24.05 21.71
CA ASN A 149 -3.97 23.48 23.04
C ASN A 149 -3.16 22.19 22.93
N MET A 150 -3.43 21.34 21.94
CA MET A 150 -2.63 20.12 21.70
C MET A 150 -1.20 20.45 21.30
N ILE A 151 -1.00 21.43 20.43
CA ILE A 151 0.35 21.87 20.05
C ILE A 151 1.08 22.45 21.25
N LYS A 152 0.44 23.30 22.05
CA LYS A 152 1.01 23.84 23.29
C LYS A 152 1.37 22.72 24.25
N GLY A 153 0.50 21.72 24.42
CA GLY A 153 0.76 20.57 25.27
C GLY A 153 2.01 19.77 24.83
N GLY A 154 2.16 19.54 23.54
CA GLY A 154 3.37 18.92 22.99
C GLY A 154 4.64 19.72 23.21
N LEU A 155 4.55 21.05 23.07
CA LEU A 155 5.67 21.95 23.36
C LEU A 155 6.02 21.97 24.84
N GLU A 156 5.06 21.92 25.74
CA GLU A 156 5.30 21.82 27.18
C GLU A 156 6.08 20.53 27.52
N LEU A 157 5.70 19.40 26.96
CA LEU A 157 6.43 18.13 27.16
C LEU A 157 7.86 18.22 26.61
N PHE A 158 8.06 18.88 25.49
CA PHE A 158 9.39 19.10 24.95
C PHE A 158 10.22 20.08 25.81
N LEU A 159 9.62 21.17 26.27
CA LEU A 159 10.31 22.11 27.16
C LEU A 159 10.75 21.47 28.49
N GLU A 160 9.99 20.53 29.02
CA GLU A 160 10.44 19.73 30.17
C GLU A 160 11.73 18.96 29.86
N GLU A 161 11.85 18.39 28.68
CA GLU A 161 13.07 17.73 28.23
C GLU A 161 14.23 18.71 28.06
N VAL A 162 13.97 19.89 27.54
CA VAL A 162 14.98 20.96 27.43
C VAL A 162 15.47 21.40 28.81
N GLU A 163 14.56 21.56 29.78
CA GLU A 163 14.92 21.90 31.16
C GLU A 163 15.80 20.83 31.79
N GLN A 164 15.46 19.57 31.64
CA GLN A 164 16.29 18.46 32.16
C GLN A 164 17.65 18.42 31.47
N CYS A 165 17.71 18.65 30.16
CA CYS A 165 18.97 18.74 29.44
C CYS A 165 19.85 19.89 29.94
N TYR A 166 19.27 21.05 30.16
CA TYR A 166 19.98 22.22 30.73
C TYR A 166 20.51 21.92 32.12
N THR A 167 19.70 21.34 33.00
CA THR A 167 20.07 20.95 34.37
C THR A 167 21.18 19.90 34.37
N ALA A 168 21.15 18.98 33.44
CA ALA A 168 22.17 17.95 33.23
C ALA A 168 23.40 18.46 32.45
N LYS A 169 23.51 19.76 32.19
CA LYS A 169 24.62 20.38 31.47
C LYS A 169 24.84 19.81 30.06
N GLY A 170 23.73 19.46 29.37
CA GLY A 170 23.75 18.97 28.00
C GLY A 170 23.98 17.46 27.85
N GLY A 171 24.17 16.76 28.95
CA GLY A 171 24.38 15.31 28.90
C GLY A 171 25.77 14.86 28.43
N PRO A 172 26.01 13.56 28.26
CA PRO A 172 27.34 13.00 28.03
C PRO A 172 27.98 13.38 26.70
N MET A 173 27.17 13.76 25.69
CA MET A 173 27.65 14.07 24.34
C MET A 173 27.74 15.57 24.03
N PHE A 174 27.59 16.41 25.04
CA PHE A 174 27.55 17.87 24.83
C PHE A 174 28.86 18.45 24.26
N SER A 175 30.02 17.94 24.72
CA SER A 175 31.32 18.36 24.19
C SER A 175 31.47 18.05 22.70
N HIS A 176 30.97 16.91 22.26
CA HIS A 176 30.95 16.54 20.85
C HIS A 176 30.01 17.46 20.05
N TRP A 177 28.83 17.80 20.61
CA TRP A 177 27.92 18.77 20.00
C TRP A 177 28.63 20.09 19.68
N ARG A 178 29.43 20.56 20.60
CA ARG A 178 30.16 21.82 20.41
C ARG A 178 31.31 21.72 19.40
N SER A 179 31.99 20.59 19.34
CA SER A 179 33.16 20.43 18.47
C SER A 179 32.81 20.01 17.03
N GLU A 180 31.83 19.13 16.87
CA GLU A 180 31.55 18.45 15.60
C GLU A 180 30.09 18.55 15.13
N GLY A 181 29.19 19.08 15.96
CA GLY A 181 27.76 19.15 15.71
C GLY A 181 27.00 17.98 16.28
N ASP A 182 25.78 17.72 15.80
CA ASP A 182 24.91 16.67 16.32
C ASP A 182 25.53 15.27 16.19
N PRO A 183 26.00 14.66 17.30
CA PRO A 183 26.64 13.34 17.26
C PRO A 183 25.65 12.22 16.95
N HIS A 184 24.39 12.51 17.12
CA HIS A 184 23.32 11.53 17.03
C HIS A 184 22.51 11.69 15.72
N ARG A 185 22.88 12.62 14.88
CA ARG A 185 22.25 12.75 13.58
C ARG A 185 22.43 11.44 12.86
N THR A 186 21.47 10.58 13.06
CA THR A 186 21.45 9.30 12.39
C THR A 186 21.46 9.56 10.90
N PRO A 187 22.44 9.03 10.20
CA PRO A 187 22.41 9.10 8.75
C PRO A 187 21.05 8.58 8.28
N ALA A 188 20.54 9.16 7.22
CA ALA A 188 19.39 8.60 6.54
C ALA A 188 19.60 7.09 6.37
N PRO A 189 18.53 6.29 6.40
CA PRO A 189 18.66 4.88 6.08
C PRO A 189 19.54 4.76 4.84
N ARG A 190 20.59 3.97 4.91
CA ARG A 190 21.47 3.74 3.77
C ARG A 190 20.75 2.83 2.79
N TRP A 191 19.94 3.42 1.96
CA TRP A 191 19.09 2.71 1.01
C TRP A 191 19.88 1.79 0.08
N ASP A 192 21.08 2.19 -0.26
CA ASP A 192 22.04 1.49 -1.09
C ASP A 192 22.72 0.30 -0.39
N ASP A 193 22.79 0.31 0.93
CA ASP A 193 23.40 -0.76 1.71
C ASP A 193 22.38 -1.83 2.16
N ARG A 194 21.12 -1.67 1.80
CA ARG A 194 20.04 -2.54 2.28
C ARG A 194 19.48 -3.41 1.18
N PRO A 195 19.76 -4.70 1.23
CA PRO A 195 19.47 -5.61 0.12
C PRO A 195 17.99 -5.78 -0.22
N CYS A 196 17.08 -5.26 0.60
CA CYS A 196 15.66 -5.56 0.45
C CYS A 196 14.78 -4.40 -0.01
N PHE A 197 15.36 -3.22 -0.27
CA PHE A 197 14.55 -2.04 -0.56
C PHE A 197 14.65 -1.58 -1.98
N PRO A 198 13.54 -1.55 -2.71
CA PRO A 198 13.47 -0.68 -3.86
C PRO A 198 13.62 0.75 -3.35
N ILE A 199 14.65 1.44 -3.79
CA ILE A 199 14.72 2.89 -3.65
C ILE A 199 13.49 3.43 -4.36
N PRO A 200 12.66 4.26 -3.71
CA PRO A 200 11.53 4.86 -4.39
C PRO A 200 12.06 5.74 -5.53
N SER A 201 12.10 5.21 -6.73
CA SER A 201 12.56 5.91 -7.94
C SER A 201 11.69 7.11 -8.32
N LYS A 202 10.61 7.35 -7.58
CA LYS A 202 9.63 8.40 -7.84
C LYS A 202 9.73 9.63 -6.96
N VAL A 203 10.68 9.68 -6.05
CA VAL A 203 10.94 10.93 -5.35
C VAL A 203 11.70 11.82 -6.33
N LYS A 204 10.95 12.56 -7.15
CA LYS A 204 11.49 13.46 -8.15
C LYS A 204 12.60 14.34 -7.55
N GLY A 205 13.83 14.15 -8.03
CA GLY A 205 14.92 15.05 -7.76
C GLY A 205 15.46 15.06 -6.34
N LEU A 206 14.90 14.28 -5.44
CA LEU A 206 15.43 14.10 -4.10
C LEU A 206 16.32 12.87 -4.08
N SER A 207 17.58 13.10 -4.19
CA SER A 207 18.52 12.24 -3.52
C SER A 207 18.26 12.42 -2.02
N LEU A 208 17.44 11.56 -1.43
CA LEU A 208 17.15 11.56 0.01
C LEU A 208 18.42 11.60 0.85
N ARG A 209 19.49 11.07 0.30
CA ARG A 209 20.81 11.03 0.90
C ARG A 209 21.55 12.35 0.75
N LYS A 210 21.48 12.94 -0.43
CA LYS A 210 22.20 14.17 -0.74
C LYS A 210 21.70 15.38 0.04
N SER A 211 20.37 15.46 0.26
CA SER A 211 19.78 16.54 1.06
C SER A 211 20.18 16.49 2.54
N ARG A 212 20.63 15.34 3.05
CA ARG A 212 21.11 15.21 4.44
C ARG A 212 22.61 15.35 4.59
N GLU A 213 23.39 14.92 3.61
CA GLU A 213 24.84 15.11 3.61
C GLU A 213 25.20 16.59 3.46
N ASP A 214 24.40 17.34 2.70
CA ASP A 214 24.63 18.78 2.49
C ASP A 214 24.15 19.65 3.65
N GLU A 215 23.35 19.09 4.58
CA GLU A 215 22.81 19.81 5.73
C GLU A 215 23.49 19.37 7.03
N LYS A 216 24.74 19.70 7.15
CA LYS A 216 25.41 19.58 8.44
C LYS A 216 24.83 20.59 9.39
N ILE A 217 24.22 20.12 10.50
CA ILE A 217 23.91 20.97 11.62
C ILE A 217 25.24 21.55 12.10
N SER A 218 25.37 22.86 11.98
CA SER A 218 26.59 23.55 12.40
C SER A 218 26.90 23.25 13.87
N PRO A 219 28.17 23.09 14.24
CA PRO A 219 28.55 22.98 15.63
C PRO A 219 28.02 24.16 16.43
N LEU A 220 27.68 23.92 17.70
CA LEU A 220 27.32 24.98 18.61
C LEU A 220 28.54 25.90 18.84
N LYS A 221 28.32 27.20 18.82
CA LYS A 221 29.40 28.20 18.92
C LYS A 221 29.68 28.66 20.35
N GLY A 222 28.90 28.21 21.32
CA GLY A 222 29.00 28.63 22.70
C GLY A 222 30.26 28.13 23.39
N THR A 223 30.65 28.82 24.44
CA THR A 223 31.74 28.46 25.38
C THR A 223 31.24 28.46 26.80
N GLY A 224 31.91 27.70 27.69
CA GLY A 224 31.48 27.60 29.10
C GLY A 224 30.31 26.64 29.30
N ASP A 225 29.41 26.93 30.23
CA ASP A 225 28.25 26.09 30.52
C ASP A 225 27.23 26.18 29.40
N ILE A 226 26.35 25.17 29.30
CA ILE A 226 25.29 25.14 28.31
C ILE A 226 24.34 26.32 28.48
N SER A 227 23.97 26.96 27.36
CA SER A 227 22.90 27.95 27.33
C SER A 227 21.53 27.30 27.13
N TRP A 228 20.45 28.03 27.40
CA TRP A 228 19.09 27.56 27.13
C TRP A 228 18.84 27.31 25.64
N ALA A 229 19.37 28.16 24.78
CA ALA A 229 19.30 27.96 23.34
C ALA A 229 20.04 26.69 22.87
N GLU A 230 21.21 26.43 23.44
CA GLU A 230 21.93 25.20 23.18
C GLU A 230 21.19 23.96 23.73
N ALA A 231 20.58 24.08 24.90
CA ALA A 231 19.77 22.99 25.47
C ALA A 231 18.59 22.60 24.58
N TRP A 232 17.95 23.57 23.95
CA TRP A 232 16.92 23.32 22.94
C TRP A 232 17.47 22.51 21.77
N GLU A 233 18.62 22.89 21.22
CA GLU A 233 19.25 22.18 20.10
C GLU A 233 19.65 20.75 20.47
N VAL A 234 20.25 20.57 21.65
CA VAL A 234 20.75 19.27 22.11
C VAL A 234 19.60 18.33 22.49
N ALA A 235 18.57 18.83 23.14
CA ALA A 235 17.41 18.04 23.52
C ALA A 235 16.45 17.74 22.35
N ARG A 236 16.62 18.41 21.20
CA ARG A 236 15.75 18.16 20.05
C ARG A 236 15.75 16.68 19.68
N PRO A 237 14.58 16.03 19.61
CA PRO A 237 14.51 14.63 19.23
C PRO A 237 15.00 14.37 17.80
N TRP A 238 15.48 13.16 17.55
CA TRP A 238 15.45 12.62 16.20
C TRP A 238 13.98 12.43 15.83
N MET A 239 13.57 13.00 14.75
CA MET A 239 12.19 13.03 14.36
C MET A 239 12.07 12.98 12.84
N LYS A 240 10.89 12.75 12.37
CA LYS A 240 10.53 12.82 10.96
C LYS A 240 10.98 14.18 10.40
N ASP A 241 11.93 14.13 9.48
CA ASP A 241 12.40 15.33 8.83
C ASP A 241 11.38 15.77 7.77
N PRO A 242 10.65 16.85 8.00
CA PRO A 242 9.61 17.30 7.08
C PRO A 242 10.16 17.79 5.73
N ARG A 243 11.47 18.01 5.62
CA ARG A 243 12.12 18.41 4.38
C ARG A 243 12.33 17.25 3.43
N VAL A 244 12.22 16.03 3.93
CA VAL A 244 12.55 14.84 3.16
C VAL A 244 11.37 13.88 3.13
N TRP A 245 10.83 13.65 1.95
CA TRP A 245 9.75 12.69 1.77
C TRP A 245 10.20 11.28 2.18
N GLN A 246 9.49 10.65 3.14
CA GLN A 246 9.78 9.32 3.69
C GLN A 246 11.17 9.18 4.34
N SER A 247 11.72 10.25 4.85
CA SER A 247 13.13 10.31 5.28
C SER A 247 13.48 9.46 6.49
N GLN A 248 12.54 9.24 7.36
CA GLN A 248 12.82 8.68 8.69
C GLN A 248 12.26 7.28 8.88
N ARG A 249 11.86 6.66 7.81
CA ARG A 249 11.39 5.29 7.84
C ARG A 249 12.53 4.33 8.09
N LEU A 250 12.42 3.54 9.15
CA LEU A 250 13.36 2.49 9.48
C LEU A 250 12.96 1.18 8.78
N TYR A 251 13.97 0.46 8.34
CA TYR A 251 13.78 -0.83 7.69
C TYR A 251 14.66 -1.87 8.35
N HIS A 252 14.09 -3.02 8.69
CA HIS A 252 14.88 -4.16 9.12
C HIS A 252 15.93 -4.51 8.05
N PRO A 253 17.18 -4.84 8.43
CA PRO A 253 18.23 -5.17 7.45
C PRO A 253 17.86 -6.28 6.47
N ALA A 254 17.08 -7.27 6.89
CA ALA A 254 16.54 -8.32 6.03
C ALA A 254 15.27 -7.91 5.24
N GLY A 255 14.72 -6.72 5.47
CA GLY A 255 13.66 -6.13 4.66
C GLY A 255 12.23 -6.55 4.94
N TRP A 256 11.99 -7.38 5.91
CA TRP A 256 10.64 -7.87 6.20
C TRP A 256 9.83 -6.98 7.16
N ALA A 257 10.46 -6.01 7.81
CA ALA A 257 9.81 -5.08 8.73
C ALA A 257 10.20 -3.64 8.43
N ALA A 258 9.26 -2.72 8.58
CA ALA A 258 9.51 -1.29 8.42
C ALA A 258 8.57 -0.47 9.30
N GLY A 259 9.01 0.71 9.70
CA GLY A 259 8.21 1.64 10.48
C GLY A 259 8.78 3.04 10.48
N GLU A 260 7.94 3.98 10.84
CA GLU A 260 8.28 5.39 11.03
C GLU A 260 7.83 5.76 12.44
N MET A 261 8.79 6.00 13.33
CA MET A 261 8.49 6.46 14.68
C MET A 261 8.44 7.98 14.73
N ASP A 262 7.70 8.52 15.69
CA ASP A 262 7.51 9.96 15.78
C ASP A 262 8.76 10.66 16.28
N LEU A 263 9.23 10.32 17.47
CA LEU A 263 10.35 10.97 18.13
C LEU A 263 11.29 9.96 18.79
N ALA A 264 12.58 10.29 18.80
CA ALA A 264 13.59 9.59 19.59
C ALA A 264 14.51 10.60 20.30
N LEU A 265 14.43 10.69 21.60
CA LEU A 265 15.31 11.52 22.43
C LEU A 265 16.63 10.78 22.66
N ARG A 266 17.76 11.47 22.53
CA ARG A 266 19.09 10.84 22.56
C ARG A 266 20.11 11.56 23.44
N TRP A 267 19.78 12.72 23.95
CA TRP A 267 20.71 13.56 24.67
C TRP A 267 21.23 12.95 25.97
N ARG A 268 20.52 11.96 26.55
CA ARG A 268 20.95 11.23 27.74
C ARG A 268 22.02 10.15 27.50
N GLY A 269 22.37 9.96 26.22
CA GLY A 269 23.31 8.91 25.80
C GLY A 269 22.63 7.63 25.32
N LYS A 270 21.52 7.22 25.95
CA LYS A 270 20.61 6.19 25.45
C LYS A 270 19.36 6.81 24.87
N THR A 271 18.60 6.04 24.14
CA THR A 271 17.43 6.54 23.41
C THR A 271 16.13 6.36 24.18
N THR A 272 15.30 7.38 24.18
CA THR A 272 13.89 7.32 24.58
C THR A 272 13.03 7.41 23.33
N ILE A 273 12.23 6.38 23.07
CA ILE A 273 11.29 6.37 21.94
C ILE A 273 9.96 6.94 22.41
N ILE A 274 9.42 7.88 21.63
CA ILE A 274 8.19 8.58 21.94
C ILE A 274 7.23 8.45 20.77
N ASP A 275 5.99 8.13 21.07
CA ASP A 275 4.87 8.16 20.14
C ASP A 275 3.89 9.25 20.57
N ILE A 276 3.53 10.11 19.63
CA ILE A 276 2.65 11.26 19.85
C ILE A 276 1.20 10.87 19.53
N LYS A 277 0.28 11.22 20.43
CA LYS A 277 -1.15 11.00 20.25
C LYS A 277 -1.94 12.29 20.45
N ALA A 278 -2.70 12.67 19.43
CA ALA A 278 -3.63 13.81 19.50
C ALA A 278 -4.90 13.45 20.30
N SER A 279 -4.73 12.96 21.50
CA SER A 279 -5.79 12.51 22.42
C SER A 279 -5.37 12.66 23.87
N ASP A 280 -6.24 12.27 24.80
CA ASP A 280 -5.99 12.24 26.25
C ASP A 280 -5.57 10.87 26.77
N GLY A 281 -5.48 9.85 25.92
CA GLY A 281 -5.10 8.50 26.28
C GLY A 281 -6.20 7.62 26.88
N THR A 282 -7.44 8.10 26.94
CA THR A 282 -8.57 7.36 27.52
C THR A 282 -9.33 6.51 26.48
N SER A 283 -8.98 6.62 25.21
CA SER A 283 -9.59 5.86 24.11
C SER A 283 -9.27 4.36 24.23
N LYS A 284 -10.21 3.52 23.79
CA LYS A 284 -10.02 2.07 23.62
C LYS A 284 -8.82 1.71 22.71
N TYR A 285 -8.37 2.65 21.90
CA TYR A 285 -7.20 2.46 21.03
C TYR A 285 -5.86 2.66 21.74
N ALA A 286 -5.87 3.20 22.97
CA ALA A 286 -4.66 3.41 23.75
C ALA A 286 -3.95 2.08 24.12
N GLU A 287 -4.68 0.98 24.22
CA GLU A 287 -4.12 -0.35 24.53
C GLU A 287 -3.10 -0.86 23.50
N GLY A 288 -3.22 -0.41 22.24
CA GLY A 288 -2.29 -0.79 21.18
C GLY A 288 -0.93 -0.08 21.24
N LEU A 289 -0.79 0.98 22.02
CA LEU A 289 0.41 1.81 22.03
C LEU A 289 1.63 1.06 22.58
N GLN A 290 1.46 0.20 23.58
CA GLN A 290 2.54 -0.62 24.11
C GLN A 290 3.14 -1.54 23.05
N HIS A 291 2.31 -2.18 22.24
CA HIS A 291 2.77 -3.02 21.13
C HIS A 291 3.47 -2.20 20.04
N GLN A 292 2.95 -1.02 19.76
CA GLN A 292 3.55 -0.11 18.78
C GLN A 292 4.95 0.35 19.22
N LEU A 293 5.10 0.75 20.47
CA LEU A 293 6.39 1.16 21.04
C LEU A 293 7.39 -0.01 21.11
N ALA A 294 6.93 -1.20 21.47
CA ALA A 294 7.76 -2.40 21.45
C ALA A 294 8.30 -2.70 20.03
N PHE A 295 7.44 -2.58 19.02
CA PHE A 295 7.83 -2.72 17.62
C PHE A 295 8.87 -1.68 17.20
N TYR A 296 8.68 -0.42 17.57
CA TYR A 296 9.64 0.65 17.27
C TYR A 296 10.97 0.46 18.01
N ARG A 297 10.96 0.00 19.25
CA ARG A 297 12.18 -0.36 19.95
C ARG A 297 12.96 -1.44 19.20
N PHE A 298 12.28 -2.50 18.79
CA PHE A 298 12.90 -3.55 17.98
C PHE A 298 13.52 -2.97 16.70
N LEU A 299 12.80 -2.17 15.94
CA LEU A 299 13.32 -1.55 14.72
C LEU A 299 14.49 -0.60 14.99
N TRP A 300 14.42 0.19 16.05
CA TRP A 300 15.51 1.11 16.40
C TRP A 300 16.81 0.35 16.65
N GLU A 301 16.76 -0.67 17.48
CA GLU A 301 17.94 -1.44 17.87
C GLU A 301 18.52 -2.28 16.72
N VAL A 302 17.69 -2.91 15.90
CA VAL A 302 18.19 -3.74 14.78
C VAL A 302 18.71 -2.91 13.59
N THR A 303 18.36 -1.65 13.51
CA THR A 303 18.80 -0.75 12.40
C THR A 303 20.03 0.05 12.75
N ARG A 304 20.56 -0.04 13.99
CA ARG A 304 21.71 0.72 14.47
C ARG A 304 22.72 -0.20 15.13
N THR A 305 23.97 0.16 14.98
CA THR A 305 25.06 -0.50 15.68
C THR A 305 25.72 0.48 16.65
N ALA A 306 26.24 -0.05 17.74
CA ALA A 306 26.99 0.76 18.71
C ALA A 306 28.22 1.45 18.08
N ASP A 307 28.80 0.86 17.05
CA ASP A 307 29.93 1.45 16.33
C ASP A 307 29.53 2.72 15.56
N GLU A 308 28.29 2.78 15.10
CA GLU A 308 27.80 3.92 14.32
C GLU A 308 27.30 5.07 15.20
N VAL A 309 26.64 4.76 16.30
CA VAL A 309 25.90 5.75 17.10
C VAL A 309 26.13 5.65 18.61
N GLY A 310 27.08 4.82 19.05
CA GLY A 310 27.37 4.61 20.48
C GLY A 310 26.17 4.04 21.23
N ASP A 311 26.05 4.40 22.51
CA ASP A 311 24.97 3.90 23.37
C ASP A 311 23.57 4.31 22.96
N THR A 312 23.44 5.27 22.02
CA THR A 312 22.14 5.64 21.45
C THR A 312 21.51 4.56 20.57
N ALA A 313 22.24 3.48 20.25
CA ALA A 313 21.66 2.27 19.70
C ALA A 313 20.72 1.55 20.67
N LEU A 314 20.91 1.76 21.99
CA LEU A 314 20.14 1.12 23.05
C LEU A 314 18.95 2.00 23.45
N VAL A 315 17.82 1.37 23.70
CA VAL A 315 16.60 2.05 24.18
C VAL A 315 16.47 1.87 25.69
N GLU A 316 16.39 2.97 26.42
CA GLU A 316 16.22 2.96 27.87
C GLU A 316 14.78 3.26 28.33
N SER A 317 13.97 3.92 27.48
CA SER A 317 12.61 4.32 27.82
C SER A 317 11.72 4.36 26.58
N CYS A 318 10.44 4.06 26.79
CA CYS A 318 9.38 4.19 25.79
C CYS A 318 8.24 4.99 26.39
N GLN A 319 7.80 6.04 25.70
CA GLN A 319 6.79 6.96 26.19
C GLN A 319 5.69 7.22 25.17
N GLY A 320 4.47 7.40 25.64
CA GLY A 320 3.38 8.01 24.89
C GLY A 320 3.20 9.47 25.33
N TRP A 321 3.22 10.38 24.38
CA TRP A 321 2.89 11.78 24.62
C TRP A 321 1.47 12.05 24.14
N TYR A 322 0.56 12.15 25.08
CA TYR A 322 -0.83 12.53 24.79
C TYR A 322 -0.95 14.04 24.88
N LEU A 323 -1.27 14.67 23.76
CA LEU A 323 -1.21 16.12 23.62
C LEU A 323 -2.35 16.84 24.35
N LYS A 324 -3.45 16.14 24.59
CA LYS A 324 -4.52 16.63 25.44
C LYS A 324 -4.21 16.37 26.90
N GLY A 325 -4.08 17.43 27.66
CA GLY A 325 -3.74 17.33 29.07
C GLY A 325 -2.61 18.26 29.48
N PRO A 326 -1.39 18.25 28.91
CA PRO A 326 -0.68 17.15 28.25
C PRO A 326 -0.30 16.03 29.23
N ILE A 327 -0.18 14.81 28.74
CA ILE A 327 0.12 13.64 29.58
C ILE A 327 1.30 12.87 28.99
N ARG A 328 2.32 12.64 29.79
CA ARG A 328 3.41 11.71 29.48
C ARG A 328 3.12 10.38 30.19
N LYS A 329 3.00 9.32 29.40
CA LYS A 329 2.86 7.96 29.93
C LYS A 329 4.12 7.17 29.61
N GLU A 330 4.75 6.63 30.64
CA GLU A 330 5.90 5.75 30.50
C GLU A 330 5.44 4.28 30.44
N PHE A 331 6.06 3.52 29.55
CA PHE A 331 5.78 2.11 29.36
C PHE A 331 6.99 1.30 29.81
N GLU A 332 6.72 0.10 30.31
CA GLU A 332 7.76 -0.84 30.69
C GLU A 332 8.65 -1.17 29.48
N VAL A 333 9.95 -1.16 29.69
CA VAL A 333 10.95 -1.43 28.66
C VAL A 333 11.33 -2.89 28.71
N MET A 334 11.21 -3.60 27.61
CA MET A 334 11.64 -4.98 27.47
C MET A 334 13.16 -5.11 27.68
N ASN A 335 13.59 -6.19 28.27
CA ASN A 335 15.00 -6.56 28.29
C ASN A 335 15.46 -7.13 26.94
N GLU A 336 16.75 -7.39 26.78
CA GLU A 336 17.33 -7.87 25.52
C GLU A 336 16.75 -9.22 25.08
N VAL A 337 16.45 -10.12 26.01
CA VAL A 337 15.86 -11.43 25.71
C VAL A 337 14.44 -11.26 25.19
N GLU A 338 13.67 -10.37 25.79
CA GLU A 338 12.31 -10.06 25.36
C GLU A 338 12.29 -9.40 23.97
N VAL A 339 13.25 -8.54 23.67
CA VAL A 339 13.39 -7.93 22.33
C VAL A 339 13.74 -8.97 21.28
N GLU A 340 14.66 -9.88 21.59
CA GLU A 340 14.99 -10.99 20.67
C GLU A 340 13.80 -11.90 20.44
N GLN A 341 13.05 -12.22 21.49
CA GLN A 341 11.82 -13.01 21.37
C GLN A 341 10.76 -12.30 20.54
N LEU A 342 10.58 -10.99 20.74
CA LEU A 342 9.69 -10.18 19.91
C LEU A 342 10.11 -10.20 18.44
N GLY A 343 11.40 -10.11 18.15
CA GLY A 343 11.93 -10.20 16.79
C GLY A 343 11.53 -11.51 16.10
N LYS A 344 11.65 -12.62 16.82
CA LYS A 344 11.22 -13.95 16.32
C LYS A 344 9.70 -14.03 16.10
N GLU A 345 8.93 -13.49 17.03
CA GLU A 345 7.47 -13.43 16.91
C GLU A 345 7.04 -12.57 15.72
N LEU A 346 7.60 -11.38 15.56
CA LEU A 346 7.31 -10.49 14.44
C LEU A 346 7.65 -11.14 13.10
N HIS A 347 8.76 -11.86 13.01
CA HIS A 347 9.13 -12.57 11.81
C HIS A 347 8.14 -13.69 11.48
N THR A 348 7.69 -14.44 12.50
CA THR A 348 6.66 -15.48 12.35
C THR A 348 5.33 -14.89 11.88
N ILE A 349 4.92 -13.76 12.46
CA ILE A 349 3.72 -13.02 12.03
C ILE A 349 3.87 -12.55 10.57
N TRP A 350 5.01 -11.98 10.22
CA TRP A 350 5.28 -11.57 8.84
C TRP A 350 5.19 -12.72 7.86
N GLN A 351 5.71 -13.90 8.20
CA GLN A 351 5.59 -15.12 7.38
C GLN A 351 4.12 -15.50 7.20
N ALA A 352 3.33 -15.49 8.26
CA ALA A 352 1.89 -15.77 8.20
C ALA A 352 1.14 -14.72 7.35
N MET A 353 1.45 -13.45 7.51
CA MET A 353 0.89 -12.37 6.69
C MET A 353 1.22 -12.52 5.21
N THR A 354 2.46 -12.88 4.92
CA THR A 354 2.96 -13.02 3.54
C THR A 354 2.35 -14.22 2.84
N SER A 355 2.17 -15.33 3.56
CA SER A 355 1.61 -16.57 3.02
C SER A 355 0.07 -16.57 2.98
N ALA A 356 -0.60 -15.62 3.62
CA ALA A 356 -2.05 -15.46 3.53
C ALA A 356 -2.47 -15.06 2.11
N ASP A 357 -3.25 -15.89 1.46
CA ASP A 357 -3.69 -15.71 0.08
C ASP A 357 -5.12 -16.20 -0.15
N SER A 358 -5.49 -16.53 -1.37
CA SER A 358 -6.82 -17.02 -1.70
C SER A 358 -7.09 -18.48 -1.30
N ARG A 359 -6.09 -19.22 -0.82
CA ARG A 359 -6.27 -20.61 -0.39
C ARG A 359 -6.87 -20.69 1.01
N PRO A 360 -7.80 -21.62 1.26
CA PRO A 360 -8.50 -21.74 2.55
C PRO A 360 -7.57 -21.94 3.74
N ASP A 361 -6.52 -22.72 3.56
CA ASP A 361 -5.55 -23.10 4.59
C ASP A 361 -4.59 -21.97 4.98
N THR A 362 -4.53 -20.91 4.17
CA THR A 362 -3.65 -19.76 4.42
C THR A 362 -4.34 -18.57 5.08
N TRP A 363 -5.65 -18.59 5.18
CA TRP A 363 -6.41 -17.49 5.79
C TRP A 363 -6.10 -17.40 7.28
N PRO A 364 -5.74 -16.21 7.78
CA PRO A 364 -5.55 -16.03 9.22
C PRO A 364 -6.83 -16.33 9.98
N GLN A 365 -6.69 -16.93 11.14
CA GLN A 365 -7.83 -17.27 11.98
C GLN A 365 -8.46 -16.01 12.59
N CYS A 366 -9.78 -16.02 12.71
CA CYS A 366 -10.51 -15.01 13.44
C CYS A 366 -10.41 -15.28 14.94
N THR A 367 -9.99 -14.29 15.72
CA THR A 367 -9.92 -14.34 17.18
C THR A 367 -10.96 -13.45 17.85
N CYS A 368 -11.61 -12.55 17.11
CA CYS A 368 -12.64 -11.65 17.64
C CYS A 368 -14.08 -12.24 17.58
N GLY A 369 -14.30 -13.30 16.82
CA GLY A 369 -15.60 -13.94 16.67
C GLY A 369 -16.59 -13.25 15.71
N GLU A 370 -16.20 -12.13 15.10
CA GLU A 370 -17.13 -11.25 14.35
C GLU A 370 -16.81 -11.13 12.85
N CYS A 371 -15.78 -11.81 12.35
CA CYS A 371 -15.27 -11.58 10.99
C CYS A 371 -16.19 -12.07 9.85
N ASN A 372 -17.29 -12.71 10.16
CA ASN A 372 -18.26 -13.21 9.17
C ASN A 372 -19.60 -12.45 9.20
N ASP A 373 -19.69 -11.38 9.99
CA ASP A 373 -20.90 -10.59 10.10
C ASP A 373 -20.94 -9.53 8.99
N PHE A 374 -21.55 -9.89 7.86
CA PHE A 374 -21.69 -9.03 6.69
C PHE A 374 -23.14 -8.62 6.48
N ALA A 375 -23.37 -7.38 6.08
CA ALA A 375 -24.67 -6.86 5.67
C ALA A 375 -24.53 -5.90 4.47
N GLU A 376 -25.64 -5.68 3.78
CA GLU A 376 -25.71 -4.68 2.72
C GLU A 376 -25.63 -3.27 3.31
N SER A 377 -24.97 -2.36 2.59
CA SER A 377 -25.01 -0.93 2.85
C SER A 377 -25.99 -0.25 1.90
N GLU A 378 -26.64 0.81 2.36
CA GLU A 378 -27.46 1.67 1.50
C GLU A 378 -26.60 2.48 0.53
N ASP A 379 -25.32 2.69 0.86
CA ASP A 379 -24.38 3.42 0.04
C ASP A 379 -23.69 2.51 -0.99
N ASP A 380 -23.75 2.93 -2.24
CA ASP A 380 -23.12 2.20 -3.35
C ASP A 380 -21.58 2.14 -3.15
N GLY A 381 -21.01 0.97 -3.35
CA GLY A 381 -19.58 0.75 -3.13
C GLY A 381 -19.17 0.51 -1.68
N HIS A 382 -20.12 0.27 -0.77
CA HIS A 382 -19.89 -0.03 0.63
C HIS A 382 -20.58 -1.33 1.05
N ILE A 383 -20.07 -1.93 2.12
CA ILE A 383 -20.73 -3.04 2.85
C ILE A 383 -20.60 -2.81 4.35
N ILE A 384 -21.40 -3.48 5.15
CA ILE A 384 -21.30 -3.44 6.60
C ILE A 384 -20.60 -4.72 7.07
N ILE A 385 -19.50 -4.55 7.85
CA ILE A 385 -18.80 -5.63 8.55
C ILE A 385 -18.74 -5.27 10.03
N HIS A 386 -19.14 -6.18 10.90
CA HIS A 386 -19.19 -5.94 12.35
C HIS A 386 -20.04 -4.72 12.74
N GLY A 387 -21.09 -4.43 11.98
CA GLY A 387 -21.90 -3.24 12.20
C GLY A 387 -21.24 -1.92 11.78
N ASN A 388 -20.05 -1.97 11.20
CA ASN A 388 -19.36 -0.79 10.68
C ASN A 388 -19.38 -0.77 9.15
N GLU A 389 -19.71 0.38 8.60
CA GLU A 389 -19.63 0.59 7.16
C GLU A 389 -18.18 0.62 6.70
N VAL A 390 -17.87 -0.14 5.65
CA VAL A 390 -16.54 -0.19 5.04
C VAL A 390 -16.64 -0.04 3.53
N GLN A 391 -15.69 0.69 2.97
CA GLN A 391 -15.56 0.86 1.54
C GLN A 391 -14.97 -0.40 0.91
N ILE A 392 -15.64 -0.89 -0.14
CA ILE A 392 -15.08 -1.95 -0.97
C ILE A 392 -14.04 -1.38 -1.95
N PRO A 393 -13.03 -2.14 -2.33
CA PRO A 393 -12.06 -1.68 -3.31
C PRO A 393 -12.72 -1.31 -4.64
N PRO A 394 -12.25 -0.30 -5.37
CA PRO A 394 -12.83 0.09 -6.66
C PRO A 394 -12.96 -1.06 -7.65
N ARG A 395 -12.06 -2.04 -7.60
CA ARG A 395 -12.11 -3.25 -8.42
C ARG A 395 -13.33 -4.14 -8.16
N TRP A 396 -14.02 -3.95 -7.04
CA TRP A 396 -15.21 -4.70 -6.64
C TRP A 396 -16.50 -3.90 -6.78
N HIS A 397 -16.45 -2.66 -7.22
CA HIS A 397 -17.65 -1.87 -7.43
C HIS A 397 -18.58 -2.56 -8.43
N GLY A 398 -19.87 -2.59 -8.12
CA GLY A 398 -20.90 -3.26 -8.90
C GLY A 398 -20.99 -4.78 -8.69
N LEU A 399 -20.25 -5.35 -7.73
CA LEU A 399 -20.50 -6.69 -7.25
C LEU A 399 -21.65 -6.68 -6.24
N SER A 400 -22.43 -7.77 -6.22
CA SER A 400 -23.43 -8.00 -5.18
C SER A 400 -22.75 -8.36 -3.86
N LEU A 401 -23.48 -8.25 -2.74
CA LEU A 401 -22.99 -8.70 -1.44
C LEU A 401 -22.60 -10.18 -1.46
N GLU A 402 -23.38 -11.03 -2.12
CA GLU A 402 -23.09 -12.45 -2.28
C GLU A 402 -21.75 -12.69 -3.01
N GLU A 403 -21.49 -11.95 -4.10
CA GLU A 403 -20.23 -12.02 -4.83
C GLU A 403 -19.05 -11.52 -3.98
N ILE A 404 -19.25 -10.52 -3.14
CA ILE A 404 -18.25 -10.00 -2.21
C ILE A 404 -17.95 -11.03 -1.12
N ILE A 405 -18.98 -11.62 -0.51
CA ILE A 405 -18.84 -12.68 0.49
C ILE A 405 -18.09 -13.88 -0.09
N ASP A 406 -18.42 -14.28 -1.31
CA ASP A 406 -17.70 -15.35 -2.01
C ASP A 406 -16.20 -15.05 -2.12
N ARG A 407 -15.82 -13.79 -2.37
CA ARG A 407 -14.41 -13.35 -2.42
C ARG A 407 -13.73 -13.32 -1.05
N LEU A 408 -14.47 -13.08 -0.01
CA LEU A 408 -13.98 -13.07 1.37
C LEU A 408 -13.93 -14.48 1.97
N SER A 409 -14.63 -15.42 1.37
CA SER A 409 -14.65 -16.82 1.78
C SER A 409 -13.42 -17.57 1.27
N PRO A 410 -13.06 -18.70 1.89
CA PRO A 410 -12.05 -19.59 1.37
C PRO A 410 -12.35 -20.01 -0.08
N ARG A 411 -11.38 -19.87 -0.96
CA ARG A 411 -11.56 -20.12 -2.38
C ARG A 411 -11.60 -21.61 -2.72
N GLN A 412 -12.33 -21.93 -3.79
CA GLN A 412 -12.25 -23.23 -4.42
C GLN A 412 -10.81 -23.48 -4.93
N PRO A 413 -10.36 -24.73 -4.96
CA PRO A 413 -9.06 -25.08 -5.52
C PRO A 413 -8.88 -24.56 -6.95
N ALA A 414 -7.65 -24.27 -7.32
CA ALA A 414 -7.34 -23.87 -8.68
C ALA A 414 -7.68 -24.99 -9.69
N THR A 415 -8.20 -24.58 -10.83
CA THR A 415 -8.44 -25.48 -11.96
C THR A 415 -7.10 -25.79 -12.64
N PRO A 416 -6.75 -27.07 -12.87
CA PRO A 416 -5.60 -27.40 -13.70
C PRO A 416 -5.73 -26.76 -15.09
N LEU A 417 -4.63 -26.22 -15.61
CA LEU A 417 -4.67 -25.50 -16.90
C LEU A 417 -5.15 -26.37 -18.06
N LYS A 418 -4.89 -27.68 -18.00
CA LYS A 418 -5.39 -28.65 -18.98
C LYS A 418 -6.91 -28.79 -18.99
N ASP A 419 -7.57 -28.47 -17.88
CA ASP A 419 -9.03 -28.58 -17.72
C ASP A 419 -9.75 -27.26 -18.06
N ILE A 420 -9.02 -26.19 -18.34
CA ILE A 420 -9.61 -24.94 -18.84
C ILE A 420 -10.10 -25.17 -20.26
N GLN A 421 -11.40 -25.03 -20.45
CA GLN A 421 -12.03 -25.28 -21.75
C GLN A 421 -11.56 -24.28 -22.79
N SER A 422 -10.89 -24.77 -23.83
CA SER A 422 -10.48 -23.93 -24.98
C SER A 422 -11.53 -23.88 -26.07
N ARG A 423 -12.27 -24.97 -26.26
CA ARG A 423 -13.34 -25.12 -27.26
C ARG A 423 -14.47 -25.97 -26.69
N ILE A 424 -15.71 -25.56 -27.01
CA ILE A 424 -16.92 -26.24 -26.56
C ILE A 424 -17.91 -26.38 -27.70
N ASN A 425 -18.88 -27.28 -27.51
CA ASN A 425 -20.04 -27.43 -28.37
C ASN A 425 -21.27 -26.93 -27.61
N VAL A 426 -22.05 -26.05 -28.22
CA VAL A 426 -23.20 -25.39 -27.58
C VAL A 426 -24.41 -25.47 -28.46
N VAL A 427 -25.55 -25.82 -27.89
CA VAL A 427 -26.86 -25.82 -28.59
C VAL A 427 -27.66 -24.60 -28.18
N GLY A 428 -28.31 -23.97 -29.13
CA GLY A 428 -29.19 -22.86 -28.84
C GLY A 428 -29.87 -22.29 -30.11
N ARG A 429 -30.76 -21.33 -29.88
CA ARG A 429 -31.48 -20.63 -30.93
C ARG A 429 -30.70 -19.40 -31.37
N LEU A 430 -30.33 -19.37 -32.63
CA LEU A 430 -29.68 -18.24 -33.31
C LEU A 430 -30.69 -17.17 -33.70
N GLY A 431 -30.40 -15.92 -33.38
CA GLY A 431 -31.17 -14.76 -33.77
C GLY A 431 -30.43 -13.46 -33.51
N GLY A 432 -31.06 -12.32 -33.70
CA GLY A 432 -30.49 -11.02 -33.36
C GLY A 432 -29.14 -10.72 -34.02
N LYS A 433 -29.00 -11.02 -35.30
CA LYS A 433 -27.76 -10.85 -36.04
C LYS A 433 -27.43 -9.39 -36.29
N TRP A 434 -26.13 -9.10 -36.27
CA TRP A 434 -25.58 -7.79 -36.56
C TRP A 434 -24.23 -7.90 -37.28
N GLY A 435 -23.84 -6.80 -37.93
CA GLY A 435 -22.56 -6.70 -38.62
C GLY A 435 -22.70 -6.69 -40.16
N PRO A 436 -21.59 -6.44 -40.88
CA PRO A 436 -20.24 -6.27 -40.33
C PRO A 436 -20.03 -4.95 -39.56
N LEU A 437 -19.32 -5.00 -38.46
CA LEU A 437 -18.86 -3.83 -37.72
C LEU A 437 -17.34 -3.88 -37.61
N SER A 438 -16.70 -2.73 -37.75
CA SER A 438 -15.26 -2.63 -37.54
C SER A 438 -14.97 -2.46 -36.05
N ASN A 439 -14.11 -3.30 -35.49
CA ASN A 439 -13.63 -3.13 -34.15
C ASN A 439 -12.53 -2.05 -34.06
N HIS A 440 -12.03 -1.79 -32.87
CA HIS A 440 -10.97 -0.78 -32.63
C HIS A 440 -9.63 -1.06 -33.32
N PHE A 441 -9.44 -2.28 -33.82
CA PHE A 441 -8.25 -2.71 -34.54
C PHE A 441 -8.45 -2.79 -36.08
N GLY A 442 -9.62 -2.39 -36.54
CA GLY A 442 -9.97 -2.40 -37.96
C GLY A 442 -10.43 -3.75 -38.49
N GLU A 443 -10.63 -4.73 -37.65
CA GLU A 443 -11.12 -6.06 -38.01
C GLU A 443 -12.63 -6.03 -38.16
N LEU A 444 -13.17 -6.72 -39.18
CA LEU A 444 -14.60 -6.85 -39.37
C LEU A 444 -15.15 -7.98 -38.50
N VAL A 445 -16.19 -7.68 -37.74
CA VAL A 445 -16.86 -8.60 -36.84
C VAL A 445 -18.33 -8.74 -37.20
N HIS A 446 -18.80 -9.96 -37.29
CA HIS A 446 -20.22 -10.30 -37.35
C HIS A 446 -20.67 -10.92 -36.04
N GLY A 447 -21.86 -10.64 -35.60
CA GLY A 447 -22.38 -11.17 -34.37
C GLY A 447 -23.82 -11.61 -34.45
N ALA A 448 -24.21 -12.35 -33.42
CA ALA A 448 -25.57 -12.80 -33.23
C ALA A 448 -25.82 -13.07 -31.74
N VAL A 449 -27.05 -13.31 -31.38
CA VAL A 449 -27.44 -13.75 -30.03
C VAL A 449 -27.83 -15.22 -30.09
N LEU A 450 -27.30 -16.00 -29.19
CA LEU A 450 -27.68 -17.39 -28.96
C LEU A 450 -28.48 -17.48 -27.67
N GLN A 451 -29.66 -18.09 -27.73
CA GLN A 451 -30.54 -18.30 -26.59
C GLN A 451 -30.80 -19.78 -26.35
N SER A 452 -30.89 -20.18 -25.09
CA SER A 452 -31.28 -21.53 -24.69
C SER A 452 -32.08 -21.49 -23.39
N GLY A 453 -33.22 -22.19 -23.37
CA GLY A 453 -34.01 -22.48 -22.19
C GLY A 453 -34.28 -21.29 -21.26
N GLY A 454 -35.20 -20.42 -21.62
CA GLY A 454 -35.61 -19.34 -20.75
C GLY A 454 -34.75 -18.08 -20.88
N GLN A 455 -33.93 -17.79 -19.86
CA GLN A 455 -33.17 -16.54 -19.77
C GLN A 455 -31.70 -16.66 -20.17
N SER A 456 -31.17 -17.86 -20.40
CA SER A 456 -29.77 -18.06 -20.75
C SER A 456 -29.48 -17.60 -22.15
N HIS A 457 -28.52 -16.71 -22.34
CA HIS A 457 -28.07 -16.22 -23.65
C HIS A 457 -26.55 -16.00 -23.66
N ALA A 458 -26.00 -16.08 -24.87
CA ALA A 458 -24.62 -15.73 -25.16
C ALA A 458 -24.53 -14.91 -26.42
N ILE A 459 -23.47 -14.14 -26.57
CA ILE A 459 -23.18 -13.40 -27.80
C ILE A 459 -22.21 -14.22 -28.63
N LEU A 460 -22.59 -14.49 -29.87
CA LEU A 460 -21.71 -15.12 -30.86
C LEU A 460 -20.95 -14.03 -31.61
N GLU A 461 -19.64 -14.21 -31.79
CA GLU A 461 -18.80 -13.33 -32.61
C GLU A 461 -17.99 -14.15 -33.60
N GLU A 462 -17.96 -13.69 -34.82
CA GLU A 462 -17.16 -14.25 -35.90
C GLU A 462 -16.36 -13.14 -36.57
N MET A 463 -15.03 -13.24 -36.49
CA MET A 463 -14.11 -12.34 -37.17
C MET A 463 -13.78 -12.91 -38.54
N THR A 464 -14.01 -12.11 -39.59
CA THR A 464 -13.71 -12.51 -40.96
C THR A 464 -13.03 -11.41 -41.73
N THR A 465 -12.19 -11.80 -42.67
CA THR A 465 -11.52 -10.90 -43.61
C THR A 465 -12.33 -10.67 -44.89
N GLY A 466 -13.54 -11.22 -44.99
CA GLY A 466 -14.35 -11.16 -46.22
C GLY A 466 -15.86 -11.24 -46.02
N ALA A 467 -16.58 -11.25 -47.12
CA ALA A 467 -18.04 -11.18 -47.18
C ALA A 467 -18.78 -12.46 -46.73
N PHE A 468 -18.04 -13.52 -46.37
CA PHE A 468 -18.60 -14.84 -46.12
C PHE A 468 -18.51 -15.22 -44.63
N ALA A 469 -19.11 -14.42 -43.77
CA ALA A 469 -19.31 -14.84 -42.40
C ALA A 469 -20.40 -15.91 -42.33
N ASN A 470 -20.12 -17.05 -41.71
CA ASN A 470 -21.10 -18.11 -41.53
C ASN A 470 -22.33 -17.66 -40.75
N LEU A 471 -22.15 -16.82 -39.73
CA LEU A 471 -23.28 -16.24 -38.99
C LEU A 471 -24.19 -15.41 -39.85
N ARG A 472 -23.68 -14.69 -40.86
CA ARG A 472 -24.45 -13.82 -41.73
C ARG A 472 -25.40 -14.60 -42.64
N VAL A 473 -24.92 -15.74 -43.14
CA VAL A 473 -25.67 -16.53 -44.14
C VAL A 473 -26.56 -17.62 -43.52
N THR A 474 -26.39 -17.90 -42.23
CA THR A 474 -27.20 -18.88 -41.52
C THR A 474 -28.54 -18.29 -41.13
N ALA A 475 -29.65 -18.92 -41.50
CA ALA A 475 -31.01 -18.47 -41.12
C ALA A 475 -31.20 -18.57 -39.59
N ASP A 476 -32.10 -17.76 -39.04
CA ASP A 476 -32.50 -17.88 -37.65
C ASP A 476 -33.11 -19.24 -37.36
N GLY A 477 -32.78 -19.85 -36.24
CA GLY A 477 -33.25 -21.20 -35.90
C GLY A 477 -32.41 -21.86 -34.82
N ASP A 478 -32.68 -23.15 -34.61
CA ASP A 478 -31.98 -23.96 -33.59
C ASP A 478 -30.79 -24.70 -34.24
N TYR A 479 -29.62 -24.51 -33.64
CA TYR A 479 -28.36 -25.06 -34.12
C TYR A 479 -27.48 -25.58 -33.02
N LEU A 480 -26.57 -26.49 -33.38
CA LEU A 480 -25.37 -26.79 -32.62
C LEU A 480 -24.22 -25.95 -33.16
N PHE A 481 -23.59 -25.21 -32.31
CA PHE A 481 -22.33 -24.52 -32.57
C PHE A 481 -21.20 -25.38 -32.04
N ARG A 482 -20.48 -26.00 -32.96
CA ARG A 482 -19.42 -26.93 -32.66
C ARG A 482 -18.07 -26.24 -32.67
N ASN A 483 -17.23 -26.58 -31.68
CA ASN A 483 -15.84 -26.12 -31.58
C ASN A 483 -15.71 -24.58 -31.50
N VAL A 484 -16.53 -23.95 -30.71
CA VAL A 484 -16.47 -22.50 -30.43
C VAL A 484 -15.68 -22.20 -29.18
N ALA A 485 -14.97 -21.07 -29.13
CA ALA A 485 -14.17 -20.65 -27.99
C ALA A 485 -15.03 -19.84 -27.00
N PRO A 486 -15.15 -20.28 -25.74
CA PRO A 486 -15.87 -19.53 -24.73
C PRO A 486 -15.04 -18.35 -24.19
N GLY A 487 -15.70 -17.28 -23.84
CA GLY A 487 -15.08 -16.12 -23.21
C GLY A 487 -16.07 -15.27 -22.45
N LEU A 488 -15.57 -14.20 -21.87
CA LEU A 488 -16.34 -13.20 -21.16
C LEU A 488 -15.92 -11.80 -21.64
N TRP A 489 -16.89 -10.98 -21.93
CA TRP A 489 -16.66 -9.58 -22.28
C TRP A 489 -17.76 -8.70 -21.67
N ARG A 490 -17.36 -7.72 -20.87
CA ARG A 490 -18.30 -6.82 -20.16
C ARG A 490 -19.41 -7.60 -19.45
N SER A 491 -19.00 -8.61 -18.68
CA SER A 491 -19.89 -9.48 -17.90
C SER A 491 -20.91 -10.30 -18.71
N LYS A 492 -20.70 -10.42 -20.02
CA LYS A 492 -21.56 -11.24 -20.91
C LYS A 492 -20.76 -12.39 -21.50
N THR A 493 -21.35 -13.58 -21.46
CA THR A 493 -20.78 -14.76 -22.12
C THR A 493 -20.67 -14.52 -23.62
N ARG A 494 -19.49 -14.77 -24.17
CA ARG A 494 -19.22 -14.73 -25.61
C ARG A 494 -18.73 -16.06 -26.09
N LEU A 495 -19.10 -16.37 -27.33
CA LEU A 495 -18.63 -17.54 -28.04
C LEU A 495 -18.01 -17.05 -29.37
N TYR A 496 -16.73 -17.36 -29.53
CA TYR A 496 -15.97 -16.93 -30.72
C TYR A 496 -15.92 -18.05 -31.72
N LEU A 497 -16.37 -17.75 -32.94
CA LEU A 497 -16.33 -18.64 -34.10
C LEU A 497 -15.12 -18.29 -34.95
N ASP A 498 -14.42 -19.30 -35.40
CA ASP A 498 -13.35 -19.18 -36.41
C ASP A 498 -13.45 -20.29 -37.45
N GLY A 499 -12.45 -20.43 -38.33
CA GLY A 499 -12.43 -21.43 -39.38
C GLY A 499 -12.51 -22.90 -38.92
N ARG A 500 -12.36 -23.16 -37.61
CA ARG A 500 -12.50 -24.47 -36.99
C ARG A 500 -13.88 -24.73 -36.40
N SER A 501 -14.73 -23.71 -36.39
CA SER A 501 -16.08 -23.80 -35.86
C SER A 501 -17.06 -24.25 -36.94
N GLU A 502 -18.09 -25.01 -36.54
CA GLU A 502 -19.15 -25.46 -37.42
C GLU A 502 -20.52 -25.07 -36.85
N ILE A 503 -21.45 -24.76 -37.74
CA ILE A 503 -22.85 -24.53 -37.39
C ILE A 503 -23.65 -25.69 -37.97
N VAL A 504 -24.24 -26.52 -37.12
CA VAL A 504 -24.95 -27.73 -37.48
C VAL A 504 -26.43 -27.58 -37.19
N ALA A 505 -27.28 -27.87 -38.15
CA ALA A 505 -28.74 -27.81 -37.97
C ALA A 505 -29.20 -28.79 -36.88
N ALA A 506 -30.23 -28.41 -36.12
CA ALA A 506 -30.72 -29.22 -34.99
C ALA A 506 -31.10 -30.66 -35.39
N ALA A 507 -31.63 -30.84 -36.60
CA ALA A 507 -32.00 -32.14 -37.14
C ALA A 507 -30.80 -33.08 -37.40
N ASP A 508 -29.59 -32.54 -37.52
CA ASP A 508 -28.37 -33.28 -37.87
C ASP A 508 -27.49 -33.53 -36.64
N ILE A 509 -27.95 -33.21 -35.43
CA ILE A 509 -27.21 -33.43 -34.17
C ILE A 509 -27.34 -34.90 -33.77
N ALA A 510 -26.22 -35.56 -33.52
CA ALA A 510 -26.19 -36.92 -32.94
C ALA A 510 -26.68 -36.89 -31.48
N GLU A 511 -27.44 -37.94 -31.06
CA GLU A 511 -28.00 -38.03 -29.72
C GLU A 511 -26.91 -38.06 -28.59
N ASP A 512 -25.75 -38.58 -28.90
CA ASP A 512 -24.63 -38.75 -28.00
C ASP A 512 -23.58 -37.62 -28.08
N GLU A 513 -23.82 -36.62 -28.88
CA GLU A 513 -22.86 -35.52 -29.05
C GLU A 513 -22.71 -34.71 -27.75
N PRO A 514 -21.51 -34.59 -27.19
CA PRO A 514 -21.30 -33.85 -25.96
C PRO A 514 -21.53 -32.37 -26.19
N THR A 515 -22.41 -31.77 -25.39
CA THR A 515 -22.71 -30.32 -25.44
C THR A 515 -22.61 -29.69 -24.08
N THR A 516 -22.22 -28.43 -24.05
CA THR A 516 -22.22 -27.61 -22.83
C THR A 516 -23.47 -26.73 -22.83
N ARG A 517 -24.21 -26.69 -21.72
CA ARG A 517 -25.35 -25.79 -21.55
C ARG A 517 -24.87 -24.35 -21.41
N LEU A 518 -25.57 -23.40 -22.02
CA LEU A 518 -25.21 -21.97 -21.97
C LEU A 518 -24.98 -21.45 -20.55
N GLY A 519 -25.86 -21.80 -19.61
CA GLY A 519 -25.75 -21.38 -18.21
C GLY A 519 -24.59 -22.02 -17.43
N LEU A 520 -23.96 -23.07 -17.98
CA LEU A 520 -22.85 -23.80 -17.35
C LEU A 520 -21.51 -23.57 -18.06
N ILE A 521 -21.43 -22.65 -19.01
CA ILE A 521 -20.18 -22.33 -19.67
C ILE A 521 -19.23 -21.70 -18.66
N GLN A 522 -18.05 -22.27 -18.55
CA GLN A 522 -16.98 -21.69 -17.75
C GLN A 522 -16.51 -20.39 -18.41
N THR A 523 -16.65 -19.29 -17.71
CA THR A 523 -16.24 -17.96 -18.17
C THR A 523 -15.11 -17.35 -17.34
N ARG A 524 -14.82 -17.95 -16.18
CA ARG A 524 -13.75 -17.55 -15.27
C ARG A 524 -13.00 -18.77 -14.78
N ALA A 525 -11.74 -18.57 -14.41
CA ALA A 525 -10.89 -19.61 -13.85
C ALA A 525 -10.06 -19.10 -12.67
N ASN A 526 -9.82 -19.99 -11.70
CA ASN A 526 -8.82 -19.84 -10.67
C ASN A 526 -7.58 -20.62 -11.08
N VAL A 527 -6.41 -20.02 -10.96
CA VAL A 527 -5.15 -20.59 -11.43
C VAL A 527 -4.08 -20.52 -10.34
N ASP A 528 -3.34 -21.60 -10.17
CA ASP A 528 -2.13 -21.67 -9.35
C ASP A 528 -0.96 -22.07 -10.28
N ALA A 529 -0.05 -21.14 -10.54
CA ALA A 529 0.98 -21.36 -11.54
C ALA A 529 2.25 -20.55 -11.28
N LEU A 530 3.33 -20.94 -11.95
CA LEU A 530 4.56 -20.16 -12.01
C LEU A 530 4.57 -19.25 -13.22
N VAL A 531 5.11 -18.04 -13.05
CA VAL A 531 5.40 -17.14 -14.17
C VAL A 531 6.65 -17.64 -14.88
N VAL A 532 6.50 -17.98 -16.16
CA VAL A 532 7.62 -18.48 -16.98
C VAL A 532 8.00 -17.51 -18.10
N GLY A 533 7.22 -16.48 -18.32
CA GLY A 533 7.53 -15.44 -19.30
C GLY A 533 6.65 -14.23 -19.08
N ARG A 534 7.10 -13.08 -19.58
CA ARG A 534 6.35 -11.83 -19.57
C ARG A 534 6.71 -10.97 -20.76
N SER A 535 5.74 -10.30 -21.34
CA SER A 535 5.98 -9.37 -22.43
C SER A 535 5.06 -8.15 -22.34
N LYS A 536 5.50 -7.04 -22.93
CA LYS A 536 4.75 -5.82 -23.09
C LYS A 536 4.61 -5.49 -24.56
N ARG A 537 3.40 -5.13 -24.96
CA ARG A 537 3.09 -4.70 -26.32
C ARG A 537 2.33 -3.39 -26.29
N SER A 538 2.63 -2.53 -27.23
CA SER A 538 1.96 -1.25 -27.40
C SER A 538 1.64 -1.03 -28.87
N GLY A 539 0.64 -0.24 -29.14
CA GLY A 539 0.23 0.12 -30.48
C GLY A 539 -0.78 1.25 -30.48
N GLN A 540 -1.35 1.53 -31.63
CA GLN A 540 -2.42 2.50 -31.80
C GLN A 540 -3.67 1.82 -32.32
N ARG A 541 -4.81 2.26 -31.82
CA ARG A 541 -6.13 1.87 -32.33
C ARG A 541 -6.40 2.60 -33.65
N VAL A 542 -7.40 2.16 -34.37
CA VAL A 542 -7.85 2.83 -35.64
C VAL A 542 -8.20 4.30 -35.41
N ASP A 543 -8.71 4.63 -34.21
CA ASP A 543 -9.06 6.01 -33.82
C ASP A 543 -7.82 6.83 -33.34
N GLY A 544 -6.60 6.28 -33.46
CA GLY A 544 -5.35 6.92 -33.07
C GLY A 544 -5.03 6.87 -31.58
N LYS A 545 -5.91 6.31 -30.74
CA LYS A 545 -5.65 6.18 -29.30
C LYS A 545 -4.61 5.10 -29.02
N PRO A 546 -3.64 5.38 -28.16
CA PRO A 546 -2.64 4.39 -27.78
C PRO A 546 -3.25 3.28 -26.92
N TRP A 547 -2.74 2.07 -27.10
CA TRP A 547 -3.03 0.94 -26.21
C TRP A 547 -1.74 0.29 -25.73
N THR A 548 -1.78 -0.26 -24.55
CA THR A 548 -0.69 -1.05 -23.97
C THR A 548 -1.27 -2.31 -23.34
N MET A 549 -0.59 -3.42 -23.56
CA MET A 549 -0.93 -4.72 -23.01
C MET A 549 0.31 -5.35 -22.39
N VAL A 550 0.18 -5.88 -21.20
CA VAL A 550 1.19 -6.77 -20.60
C VAL A 550 0.62 -8.17 -20.55
N THR A 551 1.41 -9.14 -20.97
CA THR A 551 1.08 -10.56 -20.87
C THR A 551 2.09 -11.28 -19.99
N ALA A 552 1.62 -12.32 -19.30
CA ALA A 552 2.47 -13.27 -18.61
C ALA A 552 2.10 -14.68 -19.09
N HIS A 553 3.11 -15.55 -19.19
CA HIS A 553 2.91 -16.96 -19.44
C HIS A 553 2.97 -17.70 -18.11
N LEU A 554 1.94 -18.46 -17.84
CA LEU A 554 1.73 -19.18 -16.58
C LEU A 554 1.84 -20.69 -16.82
N TRP A 555 2.60 -21.37 -15.98
CA TRP A 555 2.84 -22.81 -16.06
C TRP A 555 2.49 -23.50 -14.74
N ASP A 556 1.64 -24.52 -14.80
CA ASP A 556 1.19 -25.28 -13.62
C ASP A 556 1.94 -26.61 -13.41
N GLY A 557 2.97 -26.86 -14.21
CA GLY A 557 3.72 -28.12 -14.23
C GLY A 557 3.39 -29.00 -15.45
N GLU A 558 2.24 -28.82 -16.08
CA GLU A 558 1.81 -29.61 -17.24
C GLU A 558 1.52 -28.74 -18.48
N ARG A 559 0.88 -27.59 -18.30
CA ARG A 559 0.42 -26.71 -19.38
C ARG A 559 0.85 -25.27 -19.15
N VAL A 560 0.89 -24.52 -20.23
CA VAL A 560 1.12 -23.07 -20.23
C VAL A 560 -0.13 -22.38 -20.76
N ILE A 561 -0.53 -21.30 -20.09
CA ILE A 561 -1.57 -20.39 -20.57
C ILE A 561 -1.08 -18.94 -20.49
N GLU A 562 -1.52 -18.11 -21.42
CA GLU A 562 -1.26 -16.67 -21.39
C GLU A 562 -2.33 -15.96 -20.57
N ILE A 563 -1.91 -15.03 -19.70
CA ILE A 563 -2.79 -14.05 -19.07
C ILE A 563 -2.43 -12.65 -19.55
N ALA A 564 -3.43 -11.83 -19.86
CA ALA A 564 -3.25 -10.47 -20.34
C ALA A 564 -3.92 -9.44 -19.45
N ALA A 565 -3.30 -8.26 -19.34
CA ALA A 565 -3.84 -7.08 -18.70
C ALA A 565 -3.70 -5.88 -19.63
N PHE A 566 -4.75 -5.04 -19.68
CA PHE A 566 -4.83 -3.87 -20.53
C PHE A 566 -4.99 -2.59 -19.72
N GLY A 567 -4.42 -1.50 -20.19
CA GLY A 567 -4.63 -0.18 -19.61
C GLY A 567 -4.26 -0.08 -18.13
N ARG A 568 -5.17 0.38 -17.30
CA ARG A 568 -4.93 0.59 -15.87
C ARG A 568 -4.70 -0.69 -15.07
N SER A 569 -5.22 -1.81 -15.53
CA SER A 569 -5.03 -3.11 -14.85
C SER A 569 -3.59 -3.63 -14.92
N ILE A 570 -2.79 -3.14 -15.85
CA ILE A 570 -1.38 -3.51 -16.02
C ILE A 570 -0.56 -3.22 -14.77
N VAL A 571 -0.69 -2.00 -14.23
CA VAL A 571 0.18 -1.51 -13.14
C VAL A 571 -0.07 -2.24 -11.83
N SER A 572 -1.32 -2.63 -11.59
CA SER A 572 -1.71 -3.24 -10.31
C SER A 572 -1.50 -4.75 -10.25
N THR A 573 -1.32 -5.42 -11.40
CA THR A 573 -1.31 -6.89 -11.45
C THR A 573 -0.08 -7.47 -12.16
N LEU A 574 0.02 -7.34 -13.47
CA LEU A 574 1.05 -8.08 -14.25
C LEU A 574 2.39 -7.38 -14.34
N ALA A 575 2.43 -6.05 -14.27
CA ALA A 575 3.67 -5.29 -14.43
C ALA A 575 4.71 -5.55 -13.34
N GLY A 576 4.27 -5.99 -12.16
CA GLY A 576 5.13 -6.30 -11.02
C GLY A 576 5.62 -7.74 -10.94
N LEU A 577 5.23 -8.61 -11.87
CA LEU A 577 5.63 -10.02 -11.86
C LEU A 577 7.04 -10.22 -12.41
N PHE A 578 7.73 -11.21 -11.86
CA PHE A 578 9.01 -11.69 -12.34
C PHE A 578 8.92 -13.17 -12.71
N VAL A 579 9.76 -13.59 -13.65
CA VAL A 579 9.90 -15.02 -13.98
C VAL A 579 10.31 -15.77 -12.73
N GLY A 580 9.63 -16.90 -12.47
CA GLY A 580 9.80 -17.72 -11.27
C GLY A 580 8.85 -17.38 -10.12
N ASP A 581 8.09 -16.28 -10.18
CA ASP A 581 7.05 -16.02 -9.20
C ASP A 581 5.93 -17.03 -9.28
N ARG A 582 5.44 -17.47 -8.12
CA ARG A 582 4.20 -18.23 -8.03
C ARG A 582 3.03 -17.28 -7.87
N VAL A 583 2.00 -17.47 -8.68
CA VAL A 583 0.78 -16.68 -8.64
C VAL A 583 -0.43 -17.55 -8.36
N LEU A 584 -1.27 -17.07 -7.47
CA LEU A 584 -2.61 -17.58 -7.24
C LEU A 584 -3.60 -16.54 -7.77
N ILE A 585 -4.27 -16.89 -8.84
CA ILE A 585 -5.19 -15.99 -9.52
C ILE A 585 -6.60 -16.48 -9.30
N SER A 586 -7.47 -15.61 -8.83
CA SER A 586 -8.88 -15.89 -8.64
C SER A 586 -9.71 -15.09 -9.61
N SER A 587 -10.68 -15.73 -10.25
CA SER A 587 -11.64 -15.10 -11.17
C SER A 587 -10.97 -14.39 -12.34
N ALA A 588 -9.95 -14.96 -12.93
CA ALA A 588 -9.46 -14.54 -14.23
C ALA A 588 -10.53 -14.83 -15.28
N GLU A 589 -10.77 -13.89 -16.17
CA GLU A 589 -11.77 -14.04 -17.22
C GLU A 589 -11.20 -14.84 -18.39
N LEU A 590 -12.00 -15.76 -18.92
CA LEU A 590 -11.65 -16.48 -20.14
C LEU A 590 -11.82 -15.55 -21.35
N GLY A 591 -10.88 -15.61 -22.23
CA GLY A 591 -10.88 -14.95 -23.50
C GLY A 591 -10.25 -15.84 -24.57
N TRP A 592 -10.10 -15.27 -25.73
CA TRP A 592 -9.57 -15.96 -26.88
C TRP A 592 -8.63 -15.05 -27.67
N ARG A 593 -7.52 -15.59 -28.10
CA ARG A 593 -6.56 -14.91 -28.94
C ARG A 593 -5.88 -15.87 -29.89
N ALA A 594 -5.91 -15.55 -31.17
CA ALA A 594 -5.26 -16.33 -32.22
C ALA A 594 -5.61 -17.84 -32.18
N GLY A 595 -6.85 -18.18 -31.85
CA GLY A 595 -7.33 -19.55 -31.76
C GLY A 595 -7.03 -20.29 -30.46
N LEU A 596 -6.37 -19.63 -29.50
CA LEU A 596 -5.99 -20.21 -28.21
C LEU A 596 -6.71 -19.54 -27.05
N PRO A 597 -6.96 -20.24 -25.94
CA PRO A 597 -7.50 -19.64 -24.74
C PRO A 597 -6.49 -18.67 -24.16
N GLN A 598 -7.00 -17.55 -23.68
CA GLN A 598 -6.24 -16.54 -22.96
C GLN A 598 -7.01 -16.14 -21.71
N LEU A 599 -6.33 -16.07 -20.58
CA LEU A 599 -6.89 -15.46 -19.39
C LEU A 599 -6.76 -13.94 -19.47
N ARG A 600 -7.71 -13.23 -18.89
CA ARG A 600 -7.71 -11.78 -18.84
C ARG A 600 -7.95 -11.29 -17.43
N VAL A 601 -7.23 -10.24 -17.06
CA VAL A 601 -7.42 -9.55 -15.78
C VAL A 601 -8.56 -8.58 -15.92
N ASN A 602 -9.62 -8.79 -15.12
CA ASN A 602 -10.62 -7.77 -14.89
C ASN A 602 -10.24 -7.02 -13.60
N PRO A 603 -9.88 -5.72 -13.66
CA PRO A 603 -9.40 -4.99 -12.49
C PRO A 603 -10.43 -4.88 -11.36
N ARG A 604 -11.71 -5.07 -11.65
CA ARG A 604 -12.80 -5.06 -10.66
C ARG A 604 -12.98 -6.41 -9.96
N ILE A 605 -12.63 -7.50 -10.61
CA ILE A 605 -13.02 -8.85 -10.20
C ILE A 605 -11.82 -9.74 -9.92
N THR A 606 -10.82 -9.74 -10.80
CA THR A 606 -9.66 -10.63 -10.70
C THR A 606 -8.81 -10.29 -9.49
N ARG A 607 -8.46 -11.30 -8.73
CA ARG A 607 -7.56 -11.22 -7.57
C ARG A 607 -6.30 -12.01 -7.85
N MET A 608 -5.15 -11.45 -7.50
CA MET A 608 -3.87 -12.10 -7.68
C MET A 608 -3.04 -12.00 -6.41
N GLU A 609 -2.60 -13.14 -5.91
CA GLU A 609 -1.64 -13.27 -4.82
C GLU A 609 -0.32 -13.75 -5.39
N VAL A 610 0.76 -13.09 -5.05
CA VAL A 610 2.08 -13.38 -5.57
C VAL A 610 2.97 -13.86 -4.43
N THR A 611 3.51 -15.07 -4.57
CA THR A 611 4.63 -15.54 -3.76
C THR A 611 5.91 -15.22 -4.55
N PRO A 612 6.70 -14.27 -4.08
CA PRO A 612 7.92 -13.88 -4.78
C PRO A 612 8.91 -15.01 -4.90
N THR A 613 9.66 -14.99 -5.98
CA THR A 613 10.84 -15.81 -6.13
C THR A 613 11.80 -15.58 -4.96
N ASP A 614 12.44 -16.65 -4.48
CA ASP A 614 13.50 -16.53 -3.48
C ASP A 614 14.75 -15.94 -4.13
N TRP A 615 14.97 -14.66 -3.85
CA TRP A 615 16.09 -13.92 -4.40
C TRP A 615 17.44 -14.32 -3.81
N GLU A 616 17.44 -14.86 -2.59
CA GLU A 616 18.66 -15.30 -1.91
C GLU A 616 19.21 -16.59 -2.48
N ALA A 617 18.34 -17.40 -3.08
CA ALA A 617 18.70 -18.68 -3.70
C ALA A 617 19.14 -18.55 -5.17
N GLN A 618 19.17 -17.33 -5.73
CA GLN A 618 19.43 -17.14 -7.16
C GLN A 618 20.82 -16.53 -7.43
N ASP A 619 21.54 -17.13 -8.38
CA ASP A 619 22.75 -16.54 -8.99
C ASP A 619 22.39 -15.38 -9.93
N GLY A 620 21.88 -14.29 -9.36
CA GLY A 620 21.48 -13.12 -10.13
C GLY A 620 19.97 -12.92 -10.24
N TYR A 621 19.55 -11.91 -10.98
CA TYR A 621 18.15 -11.58 -11.19
C TYR A 621 17.54 -12.43 -12.30
N PRO A 622 16.30 -12.87 -12.13
CA PRO A 622 15.59 -13.49 -13.23
C PRO A 622 15.52 -12.53 -14.41
N SER A 623 15.77 -13.04 -15.60
CA SER A 623 15.65 -12.24 -16.82
C SER A 623 14.22 -11.73 -16.95
N GLN A 624 14.06 -10.46 -17.23
CA GLN A 624 12.77 -9.82 -17.44
C GLN A 624 12.62 -9.54 -18.92
N ASN A 625 11.84 -10.34 -19.58
CA ASN A 625 11.47 -10.08 -20.96
C ASN A 625 10.29 -9.10 -20.96
N LEU A 626 10.60 -7.82 -21.02
CA LEU A 626 9.63 -6.76 -21.25
C LEU A 626 9.73 -6.25 -22.68
#